data_cc8e815787c608bf9f014ea6a8a9d982
#
_entry.id   cc8e815787c608bf9f014ea6a8a9d982
#
_cell.length_a   1.000
_cell.length_b   1.000
_cell.length_c   1.000
_cell.angle_alpha   90.00
_cell.angle_beta   90.00
_cell.angle_gamma   90.00
#
_symmetry.space_group_name_H-M   'P 1'
#
loop_
_entity.id
_entity.type
_entity.pdbx_description
1 polymer ?
#
loop_
_entity_poly.entity_id
_entity_poly.type
_entity_poly.pdbx_seq_one_letter_code
_entity_poly.pdbx_strand_id
1 'polypeptide(L)'
;MNLPGTTIHKLIDNLTRSPFSFALYRLPWTDEPILVLQEEEDVEVLNSPAALNGKRGFVMTPFHQTEEYPAVLIRPDKVAHEWENISQILEAFASSISFEFSSSFNSKEKRSTNAQEAKEKYEQVFSRFISSLEDNTFKKLVLSRNYTQALEGDFSPLTAFIRACNNYPRMMISLCHTPQTGTWIGSTPEIILSGQDTEWHTVALAGTMPMQGEIMPTELSEKNQNEQAFVKHALHLIFLLVELQDFKKKELKDKKKNT
;
A
#
# COMPACT_ATOMS: atom_id res chain seq x y z
N MET A 1 14.05 -2.06 14.08
CA MET A 1 13.02 -2.98 14.63
C MET A 1 13.65 -4.35 14.88
N ASN A 2 13.49 -4.92 16.07
CA ASN A 2 14.02 -6.25 16.39
C ASN A 2 13.03 -7.33 15.96
N LEU A 3 13.55 -8.55 15.70
CA LEU A 3 12.72 -9.72 15.43
C LEU A 3 11.92 -10.07 16.69
N PRO A 4 10.60 -10.29 16.59
CA PRO A 4 9.80 -10.80 17.69
C PRO A 4 10.21 -12.23 18.04
N GLY A 5 9.76 -12.74 19.19
CA GLY A 5 9.99 -14.13 19.59
C GLY A 5 9.48 -15.15 18.58
N THR A 6 10.04 -16.35 18.63
CA THR A 6 9.74 -17.44 17.66
C THR A 6 8.25 -17.75 17.53
N THR A 7 7.49 -17.62 18.60
CA THR A 7 6.03 -17.89 18.62
C THR A 7 5.28 -16.89 17.75
N ILE A 8 5.51 -15.59 17.94
CA ILE A 8 4.88 -14.51 17.13
C ILE A 8 5.24 -14.68 15.66
N HIS A 9 6.52 -14.98 15.40
CA HIS A 9 7.01 -15.18 14.06
C HIS A 9 6.19 -16.27 13.32
N LYS A 10 6.01 -17.43 13.95
CA LYS A 10 5.19 -18.51 13.39
C LYS A 10 3.72 -18.12 13.24
N LEU A 11 3.14 -17.41 14.21
CA LEU A 11 1.73 -17.01 14.17
C LEU A 11 1.46 -16.07 13.00
N ILE A 12 2.28 -15.05 12.77
CA ILE A 12 2.10 -14.12 11.65
C ILE A 12 2.32 -14.81 10.32
N ASP A 13 3.38 -15.61 10.17
CA ASP A 13 3.61 -16.36 8.93
C ASP A 13 2.47 -17.36 8.64
N ASN A 14 1.88 -17.96 9.66
CA ASN A 14 0.71 -18.82 9.53
C ASN A 14 -0.55 -18.03 9.14
N LEU A 15 -0.77 -16.84 9.68
CA LEU A 15 -1.89 -15.98 9.28
C LEU A 15 -1.87 -15.66 7.78
N THR A 16 -0.72 -15.58 7.14
CA THR A 16 -0.63 -15.37 5.69
C THR A 16 -1.13 -16.58 4.86
N ARG A 17 -1.50 -17.66 5.52
CA ARG A 17 -2.01 -18.93 4.91
C ARG A 17 -3.37 -19.32 5.48
N SER A 18 -3.99 -18.41 6.23
CA SER A 18 -5.26 -18.64 6.91
C SER A 18 -6.41 -17.96 6.17
N PRO A 19 -7.68 -18.26 6.51
CA PRO A 19 -8.81 -17.50 5.98
C PRO A 19 -8.99 -16.13 6.64
N PHE A 20 -8.19 -15.79 7.63
CA PHE A 20 -8.32 -14.54 8.37
C PHE A 20 -7.53 -13.40 7.73
N SER A 21 -8.06 -12.19 7.86
CA SER A 21 -7.49 -10.99 7.28
C SER A 21 -6.76 -10.15 8.32
N PHE A 22 -5.56 -9.67 7.98
CA PHE A 22 -4.79 -8.80 8.85
C PHE A 22 -3.95 -7.79 8.06
N ALA A 23 -3.57 -6.70 8.73
CA ALA A 23 -2.53 -5.78 8.29
C ALA A 23 -1.56 -5.52 9.46
N LEU A 24 -0.29 -5.76 9.21
CA LEU A 24 0.82 -5.39 10.09
C LEU A 24 1.61 -4.29 9.39
N TYR A 25 1.74 -3.13 10.02
CA TYR A 25 2.44 -2.03 9.37
C TYR A 25 3.27 -1.20 10.36
N ARG A 26 4.20 -0.44 9.82
CA ARG A 26 5.03 0.51 10.55
C ARG A 26 5.00 1.84 9.82
N LEU A 27 4.71 2.92 10.52
CA LEU A 27 4.69 4.27 9.98
C LEU A 27 6.12 4.81 9.75
N PRO A 28 6.31 5.77 8.83
CA PRO A 28 7.60 6.39 8.62
C PRO A 28 8.20 6.95 9.92
N TRP A 29 9.51 6.76 10.10
CA TRP A 29 10.27 7.29 11.24
C TRP A 29 9.90 6.73 12.62
N THR A 30 9.15 5.65 12.66
CA THR A 30 8.85 4.93 13.91
C THR A 30 9.48 3.54 13.87
N ASP A 31 9.63 2.93 15.05
CA ASP A 31 10.00 1.52 15.20
C ASP A 31 8.84 0.67 15.75
N GLU A 32 7.68 1.29 15.90
CA GLU A 32 6.48 0.69 16.45
C GLU A 32 5.71 -0.07 15.37
N PRO A 33 5.57 -1.41 15.49
CA PRO A 33 4.65 -2.18 14.66
C PRO A 33 3.22 -1.97 15.13
N ILE A 34 2.30 -1.91 14.17
CA ILE A 34 0.86 -1.80 14.42
C ILE A 34 0.17 -2.96 13.72
N LEU A 35 -0.60 -3.75 14.47
CA LEU A 35 -1.42 -4.84 13.94
C LEU A 35 -2.88 -4.40 13.90
N VAL A 36 -3.53 -4.65 12.77
CA VAL A 36 -4.99 -4.67 12.60
C VAL A 36 -5.37 -6.10 12.25
N LEU A 37 -6.22 -6.73 13.05
CA LEU A 37 -6.67 -8.11 12.84
C LEU A 37 -8.20 -8.13 12.78
N GLN A 38 -8.72 -8.81 11.76
CA GLN A 38 -10.14 -9.11 11.63
C GLN A 38 -10.39 -10.52 12.12
N GLU A 39 -11.36 -10.70 13.01
CA GLU A 39 -11.67 -12.00 13.64
C GLU A 39 -12.59 -12.87 12.78
N GLU A 40 -13.37 -12.27 11.88
CA GLU A 40 -14.20 -12.99 10.91
C GLU A 40 -13.47 -13.19 9.58
N GLU A 41 -13.78 -14.29 8.89
CA GLU A 41 -13.11 -14.66 7.64
C GLU A 41 -13.49 -13.74 6.48
N ASP A 42 -14.75 -13.29 6.41
CA ASP A 42 -15.26 -12.49 5.30
C ASP A 42 -14.82 -11.03 5.40
N VAL A 43 -13.97 -10.60 4.48
CA VAL A 43 -13.55 -9.21 4.37
C VAL A 43 -14.57 -8.38 3.60
N GLU A 44 -14.77 -7.14 4.00
CA GLU A 44 -15.72 -6.26 3.32
C GLU A 44 -15.17 -5.79 1.96
N VAL A 45 -15.93 -6.06 0.89
CA VAL A 45 -15.65 -5.57 -0.46
C VAL A 45 -16.23 -4.17 -0.65
N LEU A 46 -15.39 -3.24 -1.11
CA LEU A 46 -15.75 -1.85 -1.36
C LEU A 46 -16.00 -1.62 -2.84
N ASN A 47 -17.21 -1.27 -3.21
CA ASN A 47 -17.59 -1.06 -4.61
C ASN A 47 -17.26 0.35 -5.12
N SER A 48 -16.89 1.27 -4.25
CA SER A 48 -16.49 2.64 -4.62
C SER A 48 -15.72 3.31 -3.48
N PRO A 49 -14.92 4.36 -3.73
CA PRO A 49 -14.28 5.15 -2.67
C PRO A 49 -15.29 5.76 -1.68
N ALA A 50 -16.50 6.09 -2.13
CA ALA A 50 -17.55 6.61 -1.25
C ALA A 50 -18.02 5.60 -0.19
N ALA A 51 -17.86 4.30 -0.43
CA ALA A 51 -18.16 3.25 0.52
C ALA A 51 -17.24 3.26 1.76
N LEU A 52 -16.12 3.98 1.71
CA LEU A 52 -15.22 4.19 2.87
C LEU A 52 -15.75 5.23 3.86
N ASN A 53 -16.72 6.03 3.48
CA ASN A 53 -17.19 7.12 4.33
C ASN A 53 -17.73 6.62 5.69
N GLY A 54 -17.16 7.13 6.78
CA GLY A 54 -17.49 6.73 8.15
C GLY A 54 -16.96 5.36 8.59
N LYS A 55 -16.19 4.65 7.76
CA LYS A 55 -15.59 3.36 8.11
C LYS A 55 -14.20 3.51 8.72
N ARG A 56 -13.81 2.51 9.50
CA ARG A 56 -12.48 2.38 10.09
C ARG A 56 -11.89 1.04 9.70
N GLY A 57 -10.57 0.98 9.51
CA GLY A 57 -9.85 -0.24 9.19
C GLY A 57 -8.68 0.00 8.25
N PHE A 58 -8.08 -1.09 7.79
CA PHE A 58 -7.01 -1.05 6.80
C PHE A 58 -7.57 -1.38 5.43
N VAL A 59 -7.34 -0.50 4.45
CA VAL A 59 -7.88 -0.65 3.09
C VAL A 59 -6.80 -1.13 2.15
N MET A 60 -7.10 -2.17 1.39
CA MET A 60 -6.30 -2.61 0.26
C MET A 60 -7.08 -2.36 -1.03
N THR A 61 -6.50 -1.62 -1.96
CA THR A 61 -7.13 -1.32 -3.23
C THR A 61 -6.14 -1.48 -4.38
N PRO A 62 -6.55 -2.10 -5.50
CA PRO A 62 -5.76 -2.06 -6.72
C PRO A 62 -5.81 -0.66 -7.34
N PHE A 63 -4.86 -0.36 -8.24
CA PHE A 63 -4.88 0.88 -9.02
C PHE A 63 -6.15 1.01 -9.87
N HIS A 64 -6.58 -0.09 -10.47
CA HIS A 64 -7.83 -0.19 -11.22
C HIS A 64 -8.70 -1.30 -10.62
N GLN A 65 -9.80 -0.90 -10.00
CA GLN A 65 -10.73 -1.82 -9.36
C GLN A 65 -11.58 -2.54 -10.40
N THR A 66 -11.67 -3.86 -10.27
CA THR A 66 -12.53 -4.75 -11.07
C THR A 66 -13.22 -5.74 -10.13
N GLU A 67 -14.17 -6.54 -10.65
CA GLU A 67 -14.78 -7.63 -9.88
C GLU A 67 -13.75 -8.69 -9.46
N GLU A 68 -12.75 -8.96 -10.29
CA GLU A 68 -11.66 -9.91 -10.00
C GLU A 68 -10.66 -9.34 -8.99
N TYR A 69 -10.44 -8.02 -9.05
CA TYR A 69 -9.51 -7.29 -8.16
C TYR A 69 -10.26 -6.18 -7.41
N PRO A 70 -11.04 -6.53 -6.38
CA PRO A 70 -11.81 -5.55 -5.62
C PRO A 70 -10.94 -4.76 -4.66
N ALA A 71 -11.43 -3.61 -4.24
CA ALA A 71 -10.95 -2.96 -3.03
C ALA A 71 -11.58 -3.64 -1.81
N VAL A 72 -10.81 -3.85 -0.75
CA VAL A 72 -11.26 -4.53 0.47
C VAL A 72 -10.89 -3.75 1.73
N LEU A 73 -11.72 -3.87 2.74
CA LEU A 73 -11.52 -3.26 4.07
C LEU A 73 -11.32 -4.36 5.10
N ILE A 74 -10.15 -4.40 5.70
CA ILE A 74 -9.85 -5.22 6.88
C ILE A 74 -10.38 -4.47 8.11
N ARG A 75 -11.40 -5.02 8.76
CA ARG A 75 -12.00 -4.41 9.95
C ARG A 75 -11.03 -4.45 11.14
N PRO A 76 -11.03 -3.41 11.99
CA PRO A 76 -10.14 -3.34 13.13
C PRO A 76 -10.80 -3.99 14.36
N ASP A 77 -11.15 -5.30 14.28
CA ASP A 77 -11.76 -6.02 15.40
C ASP A 77 -10.79 -6.11 16.57
N LYS A 78 -9.49 -6.28 16.27
CA LYS A 78 -8.39 -6.10 17.22
C LYS A 78 -7.35 -5.15 16.61
N VAL A 79 -6.85 -4.24 17.44
CA VAL A 79 -5.73 -3.37 17.11
C VAL A 79 -4.71 -3.44 18.24
N ALA A 80 -3.45 -3.67 17.89
CA ALA A 80 -2.35 -3.69 18.84
C ALA A 80 -1.17 -2.90 18.34
N HIS A 81 -0.51 -2.24 19.25
CA HIS A 81 0.73 -1.52 19.08
C HIS A 81 1.82 -2.23 19.86
N GLU A 82 3.05 -2.22 19.34
CA GLU A 82 4.22 -2.88 19.91
C GLU A 82 4.13 -4.42 19.97
N TRP A 83 5.30 -5.08 19.87
CA TRP A 83 5.36 -6.54 19.77
C TRP A 83 4.77 -7.29 20.97
N GLU A 84 4.85 -6.72 22.15
CA GLU A 84 4.30 -7.34 23.36
C GLU A 84 2.78 -7.47 23.29
N ASN A 85 2.08 -6.39 22.97
CA ASN A 85 0.62 -6.37 22.84
C ASN A 85 0.17 -7.20 21.62
N ILE A 86 0.92 -7.12 20.51
CA ILE A 86 0.68 -7.93 19.31
C ILE A 86 0.76 -9.42 19.66
N SER A 87 1.77 -9.84 20.47
CA SER A 87 1.90 -11.22 20.93
C SER A 87 0.67 -11.70 21.68
N GLN A 88 0.23 -10.92 22.67
CA GLN A 88 -0.92 -11.27 23.50
C GLN A 88 -2.20 -11.45 22.68
N ILE A 89 -2.45 -10.55 21.71
CA ILE A 89 -3.61 -10.65 20.82
C ILE A 89 -3.52 -11.86 19.93
N LEU A 90 -2.36 -12.11 19.31
CA LEU A 90 -2.19 -13.24 18.40
C LEU A 90 -2.26 -14.60 19.12
N GLU A 91 -1.71 -14.72 20.32
CA GLU A 91 -1.79 -15.93 21.12
C GLU A 91 -3.22 -16.21 21.59
N ALA A 92 -3.95 -15.17 22.05
CA ALA A 92 -5.35 -15.29 22.41
C ALA A 92 -6.21 -15.69 21.20
N PHE A 93 -6.01 -15.05 20.06
CA PHE A 93 -6.70 -15.36 18.81
C PHE A 93 -6.41 -16.78 18.35
N ALA A 94 -5.16 -17.20 18.29
CA ALA A 94 -4.78 -18.57 17.91
C ALA A 94 -5.38 -19.64 18.83
N SER A 95 -5.59 -19.30 20.11
CA SER A 95 -6.23 -20.21 21.07
C SER A 95 -7.74 -20.29 20.92
N SER A 96 -8.37 -19.27 20.34
CA SER A 96 -9.83 -19.18 20.14
C SER A 96 -10.31 -19.85 18.86
N ILE A 97 -9.42 -20.05 17.87
CA ILE A 97 -9.77 -20.61 16.57
C ILE A 97 -9.42 -22.10 16.52
N SER A 98 -10.33 -22.91 15.95
CA SER A 98 -10.10 -24.36 15.71
C SER A 98 -9.47 -24.61 14.35
N PHE A 99 -8.62 -23.69 13.84
CA PHE A 99 -8.02 -23.78 12.52
C PHE A 99 -6.64 -24.41 12.60
N GLU A 100 -6.46 -25.53 11.89
CA GLU A 100 -5.13 -26.13 11.69
C GLU A 100 -4.42 -25.40 10.55
N PHE A 101 -3.35 -24.69 10.86
CA PHE A 101 -2.53 -24.02 9.86
C PHE A 101 -1.90 -25.02 8.89
N SER A 102 -2.29 -24.94 7.61
CA SER A 102 -1.71 -25.78 6.56
C SER A 102 -0.22 -25.49 6.40
N SER A 103 0.61 -26.52 6.44
CA SER A 103 2.05 -26.41 6.28
C SER A 103 2.50 -26.16 4.83
N SER A 104 1.58 -26.23 3.85
CA SER A 104 1.92 -26.07 2.44
C SER A 104 1.52 -24.71 1.89
N PHE A 105 2.52 -23.94 1.47
CA PHE A 105 2.33 -22.80 0.57
C PHE A 105 1.95 -23.38 -0.81
N ASN A 106 0.66 -23.52 -1.09
CA ASN A 106 0.19 -23.83 -2.44
C ASN A 106 0.39 -22.61 -3.32
N SER A 107 1.63 -22.40 -3.78
CA SER A 107 1.88 -21.50 -4.89
C SER A 107 1.23 -22.10 -6.13
N LYS A 108 0.00 -21.69 -6.43
CA LYS A 108 -0.58 -21.92 -7.74
C LYS A 108 0.34 -21.24 -8.75
N GLU A 109 0.92 -22.08 -9.62
CA GLU A 109 1.74 -21.74 -10.78
C GLU A 109 3.14 -21.14 -10.53
N LYS A 110 4.14 -22.01 -10.73
CA LYS A 110 5.50 -21.62 -11.10
C LYS A 110 5.49 -21.00 -12.50
N ARG A 111 5.11 -19.74 -12.65
CA ARG A 111 5.42 -18.99 -13.87
C ARG A 111 6.84 -18.48 -13.75
N SER A 112 7.79 -19.24 -14.24
CA SER A 112 9.12 -18.73 -14.52
C SER A 112 8.99 -17.76 -15.69
N THR A 113 9.09 -16.46 -15.43
CA THR A 113 9.16 -15.46 -16.49
C THR A 113 10.54 -15.59 -17.15
N ASN A 114 10.60 -15.92 -18.44
CA ASN A 114 11.84 -15.85 -19.20
C ASN A 114 12.30 -14.40 -19.20
N ALA A 115 13.45 -14.13 -18.57
CA ALA A 115 13.98 -12.78 -18.39
C ALA A 115 14.19 -12.05 -19.73
N GLN A 116 14.57 -12.77 -20.77
CA GLN A 116 14.78 -12.21 -22.13
C GLN A 116 13.44 -11.80 -22.75
N GLU A 117 12.42 -12.65 -22.68
CA GLU A 117 11.08 -12.34 -23.20
C GLU A 117 10.44 -11.16 -22.47
N ALA A 118 10.61 -11.11 -21.14
CA ALA A 118 10.13 -9.99 -20.33
C ALA A 118 10.83 -8.66 -20.72
N LYS A 119 12.12 -8.70 -21.04
CA LYS A 119 12.88 -7.55 -21.49
C LYS A 119 12.38 -7.05 -22.85
N GLU A 120 12.25 -7.95 -23.83
CA GLU A 120 11.79 -7.61 -25.18
C GLU A 120 10.37 -7.01 -25.16
N LYS A 121 9.47 -7.59 -24.36
CA LYS A 121 8.12 -7.07 -24.18
C LYS A 121 8.14 -5.67 -23.54
N TYR A 122 9.01 -5.45 -22.55
CA TYR A 122 9.16 -4.13 -21.94
C TYR A 122 9.68 -3.10 -22.94
N GLU A 123 10.70 -3.43 -23.73
CA GLU A 123 11.28 -2.55 -24.74
C GLU A 123 10.25 -2.12 -25.80
N GLN A 124 9.39 -3.04 -26.25
CA GLN A 124 8.31 -2.73 -27.19
C GLN A 124 7.29 -1.76 -26.59
N VAL A 125 6.87 -1.97 -25.33
CA VAL A 125 5.93 -1.07 -24.65
C VAL A 125 6.59 0.28 -24.39
N PHE A 126 7.84 0.30 -23.94
CA PHE A 126 8.62 1.50 -23.68
C PHE A 126 8.73 2.39 -24.93
N SER A 127 9.00 1.82 -26.10
CA SER A 127 9.08 2.58 -27.37
C SER A 127 7.77 3.31 -27.70
N ARG A 128 6.62 2.68 -27.41
CA ARG A 128 5.29 3.33 -27.59
C ARG A 128 5.07 4.47 -26.60
N PHE A 129 5.51 4.30 -25.35
CA PHE A 129 5.41 5.35 -24.33
C PHE A 129 6.26 6.56 -24.69
N ILE A 130 7.49 6.35 -25.14
CA ILE A 130 8.41 7.43 -25.51
C ILE A 130 7.87 8.23 -26.70
N SER A 131 7.36 7.60 -27.75
CA SER A 131 6.80 8.33 -28.90
C SER A 131 5.67 9.28 -28.50
N SER A 132 4.81 8.88 -27.57
CA SER A 132 3.72 9.73 -27.06
C SER A 132 4.18 10.91 -26.18
N LEU A 133 5.40 10.83 -25.63
CA LEU A 133 6.04 11.95 -24.91
C LEU A 133 6.77 12.88 -25.88
N GLU A 134 7.42 12.33 -26.92
CA GLU A 134 8.16 13.09 -27.94
C GLU A 134 7.23 13.94 -28.82
N ASP A 135 6.05 13.41 -29.18
CA ASP A 135 5.02 14.15 -29.93
C ASP A 135 4.16 15.10 -29.06
N ASN A 136 4.48 15.20 -27.77
CA ASN A 136 3.74 16.00 -26.78
C ASN A 136 2.26 15.63 -26.57
N THR A 137 1.83 14.45 -26.98
CA THR A 137 0.48 13.94 -26.67
C THR A 137 0.29 13.85 -25.18
N PHE A 138 1.31 13.40 -24.44
CA PHE A 138 1.33 13.37 -22.98
C PHE A 138 2.53 14.13 -22.42
N LYS A 139 2.36 14.73 -21.24
CA LYS A 139 3.43 15.41 -20.51
C LYS A 139 4.16 14.49 -19.54
N LYS A 140 3.47 13.47 -19.04
CA LYS A 140 4.03 12.48 -18.12
C LYS A 140 3.28 11.16 -18.29
N LEU A 141 4.02 10.07 -18.36
CA LEU A 141 3.50 8.71 -18.35
C LEU A 141 4.28 7.89 -17.33
N VAL A 142 3.61 6.92 -16.70
CA VAL A 142 4.23 5.96 -15.79
C VAL A 142 4.10 4.57 -16.37
N LEU A 143 5.23 3.95 -16.70
CA LEU A 143 5.30 2.58 -17.19
C LEU A 143 5.62 1.65 -16.02
N SER A 144 4.79 0.64 -15.82
CA SER A 144 5.00 -0.42 -14.82
C SER A 144 5.12 -1.78 -15.46
N ARG A 145 5.76 -2.70 -14.76
CA ARG A 145 5.82 -4.12 -15.14
C ARG A 145 5.78 -5.01 -13.91
N ASN A 146 5.34 -6.25 -14.11
CA ASN A 146 5.46 -7.30 -13.12
C ASN A 146 6.73 -8.10 -13.37
N TYR A 147 7.37 -8.52 -12.29
CA TYR A 147 8.48 -9.46 -12.31
C TYR A 147 8.15 -10.60 -11.34
N THR A 148 8.17 -11.83 -11.85
CA THR A 148 7.90 -13.02 -11.04
C THR A 148 9.20 -13.71 -10.71
N GLN A 149 9.46 -13.93 -9.42
CA GLN A 149 10.62 -14.63 -8.90
C GLN A 149 10.17 -15.83 -8.06
N ALA A 150 10.81 -16.97 -8.28
CA ALA A 150 10.63 -18.11 -7.40
C ALA A 150 11.23 -17.81 -6.03
N LEU A 151 10.47 -18.10 -4.97
CA LEU A 151 10.98 -18.04 -3.61
C LEU A 151 11.72 -19.33 -3.31
N GLU A 152 12.94 -19.22 -2.80
CA GLU A 152 13.77 -20.37 -2.40
C GLU A 152 13.68 -20.57 -0.88
N GLY A 153 13.68 -21.84 -0.46
CA GLY A 153 13.69 -22.24 0.94
C GLY A 153 12.44 -21.82 1.73
N ASP A 154 12.63 -21.66 3.03
CA ASP A 154 11.56 -21.29 3.97
C ASP A 154 11.37 -19.77 3.98
N PHE A 155 10.72 -19.24 2.95
CA PHE A 155 10.41 -17.82 2.91
C PHE A 155 9.43 -17.43 4.02
N SER A 156 9.83 -16.44 4.84
CA SER A 156 9.00 -15.88 5.89
C SER A 156 8.56 -14.44 5.53
N PRO A 157 7.25 -14.22 5.35
CA PRO A 157 6.69 -12.88 5.13
C PRO A 157 7.05 -11.91 6.26
N LEU A 158 7.02 -12.34 7.51
CA LEU A 158 7.39 -11.49 8.64
C LEU A 158 8.87 -11.10 8.61
N THR A 159 9.77 -12.03 8.30
CA THR A 159 11.19 -11.69 8.14
C THR A 159 11.41 -10.65 7.04
N ALA A 160 10.69 -10.78 5.92
CA ALA A 160 10.77 -9.82 4.82
C ALA A 160 10.25 -8.43 5.26
N PHE A 161 9.14 -8.36 5.99
CA PHE A 161 8.61 -7.13 6.57
C PHE A 161 9.62 -6.44 7.50
N ILE A 162 10.22 -7.17 8.44
CA ILE A 162 11.19 -6.61 9.39
C ILE A 162 12.45 -6.10 8.69
N ARG A 163 12.95 -6.86 7.70
CA ARG A 163 14.09 -6.42 6.87
C ARG A 163 13.74 -5.14 6.10
N ALA A 164 12.54 -5.05 5.55
CA ALA A 164 12.08 -3.83 4.88
C ALA A 164 12.00 -2.64 5.87
N CYS A 165 11.47 -2.84 7.08
CA CYS A 165 11.44 -1.82 8.12
C CYS A 165 12.84 -1.29 8.46
N ASN A 166 13.80 -2.19 8.59
CA ASN A 166 15.18 -1.82 8.96
C ASN A 166 15.93 -1.13 7.81
N ASN A 167 15.70 -1.57 6.57
CA ASN A 167 16.37 -1.00 5.40
C ASN A 167 15.75 0.33 4.94
N TYR A 168 14.48 0.56 5.24
CA TYR A 168 13.72 1.70 4.73
C TYR A 168 13.00 2.48 5.85
N PRO A 169 13.72 3.12 6.78
CA PRO A 169 13.11 3.80 7.94
C PRO A 169 12.17 4.95 7.56
N ARG A 170 12.35 5.54 6.37
CA ARG A 170 11.55 6.67 5.86
C ARG A 170 10.26 6.26 5.18
N MET A 171 10.05 4.96 4.93
CA MET A 171 8.90 4.45 4.21
C MET A 171 7.83 3.96 5.17
N MET A 172 6.57 4.02 4.78
CA MET A 172 5.56 3.17 5.38
C MET A 172 5.78 1.75 4.87
N ILE A 173 5.95 0.80 5.77
CA ILE A 173 6.07 -0.63 5.45
C ILE A 173 4.81 -1.33 5.93
N SER A 174 4.24 -2.18 5.09
CA SER A 174 3.06 -2.96 5.41
C SER A 174 3.21 -4.42 4.98
N LEU A 175 2.71 -5.34 5.77
CA LEU A 175 2.46 -6.74 5.45
C LEU A 175 0.97 -6.99 5.66
N CYS A 176 0.26 -7.26 4.59
CA CYS A 176 -1.19 -7.42 4.61
C CYS A 176 -1.58 -8.75 3.99
N HIS A 177 -2.63 -9.34 4.51
CA HIS A 177 -3.21 -10.57 3.96
C HIS A 177 -4.73 -10.52 4.01
N THR A 178 -5.35 -10.94 2.92
CA THR A 178 -6.76 -11.34 2.87
C THR A 178 -6.92 -12.56 1.96
N PRO A 179 -7.90 -13.43 2.17
CA PRO A 179 -8.17 -14.55 1.28
C PRO A 179 -8.47 -14.12 -0.17
N GLN A 180 -9.08 -12.94 -0.36
CA GLN A 180 -9.43 -12.42 -1.68
C GLN A 180 -8.24 -11.84 -2.43
N THR A 181 -7.37 -11.10 -1.75
CA THR A 181 -6.27 -10.36 -2.41
C THR A 181 -4.91 -11.04 -2.29
N GLY A 182 -4.79 -12.06 -1.43
CA GLY A 182 -3.52 -12.71 -1.12
C GLY A 182 -2.66 -11.90 -0.15
N THR A 183 -1.38 -12.26 -0.08
CA THR A 183 -0.41 -11.63 0.83
C THR A 183 0.46 -10.62 0.09
N TRP A 184 0.59 -9.42 0.65
CA TRP A 184 1.31 -8.30 0.06
C TRP A 184 2.27 -7.66 1.06
N ILE A 185 3.45 -7.31 0.58
CA ILE A 185 4.39 -6.42 1.28
C ILE A 185 4.48 -5.13 0.49
N GLY A 186 4.17 -4.02 1.15
CA GLY A 186 4.27 -2.68 0.61
C GLY A 186 5.41 -1.89 1.26
N SER A 187 6.09 -1.06 0.46
CA SER A 187 7.07 -0.08 0.93
C SER A 187 6.86 1.21 0.14
N THR A 188 6.39 2.26 0.78
CA THR A 188 6.06 3.51 0.09
C THR A 188 6.42 4.76 0.89
N PRO A 189 7.00 5.79 0.26
CA PRO A 189 7.13 7.13 0.81
C PRO A 189 5.89 8.00 0.56
N GLU A 190 4.97 7.54 -0.30
CA GLU A 190 3.84 8.32 -0.79
C GLU A 190 2.76 8.47 0.26
N ILE A 191 2.28 9.70 0.45
CA ILE A 191 1.13 10.05 1.25
C ILE A 191 0.11 10.73 0.34
N ILE A 192 -0.93 10.01 -0.06
CA ILE A 192 -2.01 10.59 -0.87
C ILE A 192 -2.78 11.60 -0.04
N LEU A 193 -3.17 11.19 1.17
CA LEU A 193 -3.85 12.04 2.13
C LEU A 193 -3.64 11.49 3.54
N SER A 194 -3.22 12.34 4.46
CA SER A 194 -3.09 12.04 5.88
C SER A 194 -3.63 13.20 6.69
N GLY A 195 -4.32 12.94 7.78
CA GLY A 195 -4.80 14.02 8.63
C GLY A 195 -5.72 13.54 9.74
N GLN A 196 -6.02 14.48 10.61
CA GLN A 196 -6.94 14.32 11.71
C GLN A 196 -7.68 15.65 11.92
N ASP A 197 -8.96 15.56 12.22
CA ASP A 197 -9.84 16.71 12.47
C ASP A 197 -9.84 17.72 11.32
N THR A 198 -9.19 18.87 11.47
CA THR A 198 -9.12 19.96 10.49
C THR A 198 -7.77 20.06 9.79
N GLU A 199 -6.78 19.27 10.19
CA GLU A 199 -5.43 19.30 9.62
C GLU A 199 -5.22 18.12 8.69
N TRP A 200 -4.97 18.42 7.41
CA TRP A 200 -4.77 17.42 6.36
C TRP A 200 -3.48 17.69 5.60
N HIS A 201 -2.77 16.63 5.29
CA HIS A 201 -1.48 16.68 4.61
C HIS A 201 -1.47 15.75 3.40
N THR A 202 -0.81 16.19 2.36
CA THR A 202 -0.44 15.38 1.20
C THR A 202 1.00 15.68 0.82
N VAL A 203 1.62 14.77 0.10
CA VAL A 203 3.00 14.92 -0.36
C VAL A 203 3.04 14.83 -1.87
N ALA A 204 3.72 15.79 -2.51
CA ALA A 204 4.03 15.74 -3.93
C ALA A 204 5.44 15.18 -4.10
N LEU A 205 5.57 13.89 -4.37
CA LEU A 205 6.86 13.24 -4.63
C LEU A 205 7.03 13.01 -6.13
N ALA A 206 8.10 13.57 -6.68
CA ALA A 206 8.52 13.38 -8.06
C ALA A 206 10.00 13.70 -8.22
N GLY A 207 10.59 13.13 -9.26
CA GLY A 207 12.03 13.22 -9.46
C GLY A 207 12.79 12.30 -8.51
N THR A 208 13.87 11.70 -9.02
CA THR A 208 14.71 10.78 -8.22
C THR A 208 16.16 11.18 -8.40
N MET A 209 16.89 11.21 -7.29
CA MET A 209 18.34 11.47 -7.31
C MET A 209 19.09 10.35 -6.60
N PRO A 210 20.25 9.94 -7.11
CA PRO A 210 21.10 9.00 -6.40
C PRO A 210 21.67 9.67 -5.15
N MET A 211 21.60 8.98 -4.01
CA MET A 211 22.33 9.38 -2.82
C MET A 211 23.82 9.07 -2.99
N GLN A 212 24.69 9.96 -2.51
CA GLN A 212 26.13 9.72 -2.42
C GLN A 212 26.48 9.32 -0.98
N GLY A 213 26.37 8.04 -0.66
CA GLY A 213 26.46 7.55 0.71
C GLY A 213 25.30 8.07 1.55
N GLU A 214 25.58 8.66 2.71
CA GLU A 214 24.58 9.27 3.59
C GLU A 214 24.30 10.75 3.28
N ILE A 215 24.98 11.31 2.31
CA ILE A 215 24.84 12.74 1.96
C ILE A 215 23.60 12.92 1.08
N MET A 216 22.65 13.73 1.57
CA MET A 216 21.50 14.14 0.80
C MET A 216 21.94 15.10 -0.30
N PRO A 217 21.55 14.88 -1.57
CA PRO A 217 21.81 15.86 -2.62
C PRO A 217 21.10 17.18 -2.28
N THR A 218 21.80 18.29 -2.48
CA THR A 218 21.30 19.64 -2.15
C THR A 218 20.54 20.28 -3.31
N GLU A 219 20.78 19.84 -4.54
CA GLU A 219 20.19 20.42 -5.74
C GLU A 219 19.59 19.34 -6.66
N LEU A 220 18.33 19.52 -7.02
CA LEU A 220 17.67 18.74 -8.06
C LEU A 220 18.13 19.21 -9.45
N SER A 221 18.32 18.28 -10.37
CA SER A 221 18.50 18.64 -11.79
C SER A 221 17.27 19.40 -12.28
N GLU A 222 17.45 20.24 -13.31
CA GLU A 222 16.34 21.00 -13.93
C GLU A 222 15.17 20.07 -14.32
N LYS A 223 15.47 18.90 -14.89
CA LYS A 223 14.48 17.88 -15.22
C LYS A 223 13.66 17.47 -13.97
N ASN A 224 14.33 17.16 -12.88
CA ASN A 224 13.68 16.71 -11.64
C ASN A 224 12.89 17.85 -10.97
N GLN A 225 13.36 19.09 -11.05
CA GLN A 225 12.63 20.27 -10.59
C GLN A 225 11.34 20.46 -11.38
N ASN A 226 11.39 20.37 -12.71
CA ASN A 226 10.22 20.46 -13.58
C ASN A 226 9.22 19.33 -13.31
N GLU A 227 9.69 18.11 -13.10
CA GLU A 227 8.84 16.96 -12.74
C GLU A 227 8.14 17.19 -11.39
N GLN A 228 8.86 17.65 -10.38
CA GLN A 228 8.31 18.00 -9.08
C GLN A 228 7.27 19.13 -9.17
N ALA A 229 7.58 20.19 -9.91
CA ALA A 229 6.68 21.33 -10.13
C ALA A 229 5.38 20.87 -10.80
N PHE A 230 5.47 19.97 -11.78
CA PHE A 230 4.30 19.41 -12.47
C PHE A 230 3.37 18.65 -11.51
N VAL A 231 3.91 17.75 -10.69
CA VAL A 231 3.11 16.98 -9.72
C VAL A 231 2.49 17.90 -8.65
N LYS A 232 3.28 18.85 -8.12
CA LYS A 232 2.78 19.85 -7.17
C LYS A 232 1.63 20.68 -7.74
N HIS A 233 1.75 21.12 -8.99
CA HIS A 233 0.71 21.90 -9.67
C HIS A 233 -0.56 21.05 -9.90
N ALA A 234 -0.42 19.80 -10.33
CA ALA A 234 -1.55 18.90 -10.52
C ALA A 234 -2.32 18.66 -9.22
N LEU A 235 -1.64 18.41 -8.10
CA LEU A 235 -2.26 18.26 -6.79
C LEU A 235 -2.99 19.55 -6.37
N HIS A 236 -2.37 20.72 -6.56
CA HIS A 236 -3.00 22.01 -6.23
C HIS A 236 -4.30 22.22 -7.01
N LEU A 237 -4.31 21.90 -8.30
CA LEU A 237 -5.53 21.97 -9.12
C LEU A 237 -6.63 21.03 -8.62
N ILE A 238 -6.29 19.83 -8.17
CA ILE A 238 -7.26 18.87 -7.60
C ILE A 238 -7.91 19.48 -6.34
N PHE A 239 -7.13 20.06 -5.43
CA PHE A 239 -7.67 20.70 -4.24
C PHE A 239 -8.57 21.89 -4.58
N LEU A 240 -8.19 22.74 -5.51
CA LEU A 240 -9.04 23.86 -5.97
C LEU A 240 -10.36 23.38 -6.57
N LEU A 241 -10.34 22.28 -7.34
CA LEU A 241 -11.57 21.71 -7.90
C LEU A 241 -12.50 21.16 -6.82
N VAL A 242 -11.96 20.53 -5.76
CA VAL A 242 -12.75 20.04 -4.62
C VAL A 242 -13.39 21.21 -3.87
N GLU A 243 -12.63 22.27 -3.56
CA GLU A 243 -13.17 23.47 -2.91
C GLU A 243 -14.28 24.12 -3.72
N LEU A 244 -14.11 24.25 -5.04
CA LEU A 244 -15.14 24.81 -5.94
C LEU A 244 -16.41 23.95 -5.98
N GLN A 245 -16.29 22.62 -5.92
CA GLN A 245 -17.45 21.74 -5.86
C GLN A 245 -18.22 21.88 -4.53
N ASP A 246 -17.51 22.00 -3.42
CA ASP A 246 -18.14 22.20 -2.11
C ASP A 246 -18.81 23.58 -1.98
N PHE A 247 -18.21 24.60 -2.55
CA PHE A 247 -18.83 25.93 -2.64
C PHE A 247 -20.15 25.89 -3.42
N LYS A 248 -20.17 25.26 -4.60
CA LYS A 248 -21.38 25.09 -5.40
C LYS A 248 -22.47 24.30 -4.68
N LYS A 249 -22.09 23.24 -3.94
CA LYS A 249 -23.05 22.46 -3.14
C LYS A 249 -23.67 23.28 -2.00
N LYS A 250 -22.91 24.14 -1.33
CA LYS A 250 -23.40 25.05 -0.29
C LYS A 250 -24.36 26.08 -0.89
N GLU A 251 -23.99 26.72 -1.98
CA GLU A 251 -24.84 27.71 -2.68
C GLU A 251 -26.19 27.11 -3.14
N LEU A 252 -26.19 25.88 -3.65
CA LEU A 252 -27.41 25.16 -4.04
C LEU A 252 -28.30 24.79 -2.84
N LYS A 253 -27.70 24.46 -1.68
CA LYS A 253 -28.45 24.19 -0.45
C LYS A 253 -29.09 25.44 0.12
N ASP A 254 -28.39 26.55 0.06
CA ASP A 254 -28.92 27.84 0.56
C ASP A 254 -30.02 28.39 -0.33
N LYS A 255 -29.95 28.22 -1.66
CA LYS A 255 -31.05 28.53 -2.58
C LYS A 255 -32.30 27.69 -2.34
N LYS A 256 -32.15 26.39 -1.98
CA LYS A 256 -33.29 25.51 -1.66
C LYS A 256 -33.95 25.77 -0.30
N LYS A 257 -33.26 26.45 0.62
CA LYS A 257 -33.83 26.84 1.92
C LYS A 257 -34.62 28.15 1.86
N ASN A 258 -34.39 28.95 0.83
CA ASN A 258 -35.00 30.26 0.63
C ASN A 258 -36.15 30.24 -0.40
N THR A 259 -36.52 29.05 -0.87
CA THR A 259 -37.72 28.79 -1.70
C THR A 259 -38.72 27.92 -0.93
#